data_6fe1a6f31142e91d160312501e85d1c0
#
_entry.id   6fe1a6f31142e91d160312501e85d1c0
#
_cell.length_a   1.000
_cell.length_b   1.000
_cell.length_c   1.000
_cell.angle_alpha   90.00
_cell.angle_beta   90.00
_cell.angle_gamma   90.00
#
_symmetry.space_group_name_H-M   'P 1'
#
loop_
_entity.id
_entity.type
_entity.pdbx_description
1 polymer ?
#
loop_
_entity_poly.entity_id
_entity_poly.type
_entity_poly.pdbx_seq_one_letter_code
_entity_poly.pdbx_strand_id
1 'polypeptide(L)'
;MPMAVKGEVIAGKPPLFGPASARAALGMEAETYVARAGEMMNRARAIVRDNRVQAIGLFEVKRFRLCNHFSRYRIFKHIQIFNLVIQHAPASSKVVAKAMKIYCIELGDTFSRYTNRWIGLKSNDWTDYRQDMLLTTEMMQASINAEIRAIRQLLMISSLYAD
;
A
#
# COMPACT_ATOMS: atom_id res chain seq x y z
N MET A 1 -42.08 19.15 -18.47
CA MET A 1 -40.85 19.81 -17.97
C MET A 1 -40.24 18.90 -16.95
N PRO A 2 -39.11 18.30 -17.20
CA PRO A 2 -38.43 17.56 -16.16
C PRO A 2 -37.89 18.59 -15.17
N MET A 3 -38.35 18.51 -13.92
CA MET A 3 -37.71 19.22 -12.81
C MET A 3 -36.29 18.68 -12.66
N ALA A 4 -35.31 19.49 -12.96
CA ALA A 4 -33.94 19.26 -12.55
C ALA A 4 -33.96 19.25 -11.01
N VAL A 5 -33.77 18.10 -10.43
CA VAL A 5 -33.40 18.00 -9.02
C VAL A 5 -32.04 18.69 -8.93
N LYS A 6 -32.06 19.96 -8.56
CA LYS A 6 -30.87 20.63 -8.06
C LYS A 6 -30.47 19.85 -6.82
N GLY A 7 -29.44 19.01 -6.94
CA GLY A 7 -28.78 18.49 -5.78
C GLY A 7 -28.42 19.69 -4.91
N GLU A 8 -29.03 19.79 -3.75
CA GLU A 8 -28.63 20.74 -2.73
C GLU A 8 -27.16 20.43 -2.44
N VAL A 9 -26.31 21.29 -2.96
CA VAL A 9 -24.95 21.41 -2.44
C VAL A 9 -25.15 21.87 -1.01
N ILE A 10 -24.99 20.97 -0.05
CA ILE A 10 -25.01 21.34 1.37
C ILE A 10 -23.87 22.34 1.53
N ALA A 11 -24.27 23.62 1.60
CA ALA A 11 -23.34 24.72 1.79
C ALA A 11 -22.62 24.52 3.11
N GLY A 12 -21.31 24.30 3.12
CA GLY A 12 -20.52 24.46 4.32
C GLY A 12 -19.34 23.52 4.55
N LYS A 13 -19.27 22.30 3.98
CA LYS A 13 -18.10 21.44 4.19
C LYS A 13 -17.38 21.14 2.89
N PRO A 14 -16.05 21.42 2.80
CA PRO A 14 -15.29 21.03 1.62
C PRO A 14 -15.24 19.50 1.51
N PRO A 15 -15.13 18.94 0.28
CA PRO A 15 -14.90 17.53 0.08
C PRO A 15 -13.66 17.07 0.86
N LEU A 16 -13.74 15.89 1.48
CA LEU A 16 -12.70 15.36 2.38
C LEU A 16 -11.28 15.39 1.78
N PHE A 17 -11.17 15.07 0.49
CA PHE A 17 -9.89 15.05 -0.22
C PHE A 17 -9.69 16.24 -1.14
N GLY A 18 -10.48 17.31 -0.97
CA GLY A 18 -10.46 18.47 -1.84
C GLY A 18 -11.13 18.23 -3.20
N PRO A 19 -10.78 19.02 -4.24
CA PRO A 19 -11.36 18.88 -5.57
C PRO A 19 -11.01 17.54 -6.22
N ALA A 20 -11.75 17.17 -7.30
CA ALA A 20 -11.53 15.93 -8.03
C ALA A 20 -10.06 15.73 -8.49
N SER A 21 -9.37 16.82 -8.85
CA SER A 21 -7.95 16.78 -9.23
C SER A 21 -7.04 16.38 -8.08
N ALA A 22 -7.29 16.86 -6.87
CA ALA A 22 -6.52 16.49 -5.68
C ALA A 22 -6.74 15.02 -5.30
N ARG A 23 -7.98 14.55 -5.39
CA ARG A 23 -8.34 13.15 -5.17
C ARG A 23 -7.69 12.22 -6.18
N ALA A 24 -7.71 12.59 -7.45
CA ALA A 24 -7.03 11.86 -8.52
C ALA A 24 -5.51 11.80 -8.28
N ALA A 25 -4.91 12.90 -7.82
CA ALA A 25 -3.49 12.96 -7.48
C ALA A 25 -3.13 11.99 -6.34
N LEU A 26 -3.95 11.86 -5.30
CA LEU A 26 -3.75 10.88 -4.22
C LEU A 26 -3.80 9.44 -4.76
N GLY A 27 -4.75 9.13 -5.62
CA GLY A 27 -4.85 7.82 -6.26
C GLY A 27 -3.63 7.50 -7.12
N MET A 28 -3.16 8.45 -7.90
CA MET A 28 -1.95 8.29 -8.73
C MET A 28 -0.69 8.12 -7.88
N GLU A 29 -0.57 8.84 -6.78
CA GLU A 29 0.55 8.71 -5.86
C GLU A 29 0.57 7.31 -5.22
N ALA A 30 -0.56 6.80 -4.76
CA ALA A 30 -0.70 5.44 -4.26
C ALA A 30 -0.29 4.41 -5.31
N GLU A 31 -0.75 4.56 -6.54
CA GLU A 31 -0.38 3.70 -7.68
C GLU A 31 1.12 3.72 -7.96
N THR A 32 1.75 4.87 -7.86
CA THR A 32 3.19 5.03 -8.05
C THR A 32 3.97 4.26 -6.99
N TYR A 33 3.54 4.30 -5.74
CA TYR A 33 4.14 3.49 -4.67
C TYR A 33 4.03 2.00 -4.95
N VAL A 34 2.84 1.54 -5.36
CA VAL A 34 2.59 0.12 -5.67
C VAL A 34 3.39 -0.35 -6.87
N ALA A 35 3.42 0.43 -7.95
CA ALA A 35 4.19 0.09 -9.16
C ALA A 35 5.68 -0.03 -8.86
N ARG A 36 6.23 0.88 -8.08
CA ARG A 36 7.65 0.86 -7.69
C ARG A 36 7.99 -0.32 -6.79
N ALA A 37 7.14 -0.63 -5.83
CA ALA A 37 7.30 -1.83 -4.99
C ALA A 37 7.29 -3.09 -5.86
N GLY A 38 6.38 -3.19 -6.81
CA GLY A 38 6.29 -4.29 -7.77
C GLY A 38 7.56 -4.46 -8.58
N GLU A 39 8.13 -3.37 -9.11
CA GLU A 39 9.41 -3.42 -9.84
C GLU A 39 10.55 -3.92 -8.97
N MET A 40 10.67 -3.40 -7.74
CA MET A 40 11.72 -3.80 -6.81
C MET A 40 11.63 -5.30 -6.47
N MET A 41 10.42 -5.79 -6.19
CA MET A 41 10.18 -7.19 -5.90
C MET A 41 10.42 -8.09 -7.12
N ASN A 42 9.99 -7.67 -8.30
CA ASN A 42 10.18 -8.43 -9.54
C ASN A 42 11.65 -8.60 -9.88
N ARG A 43 12.45 -7.55 -9.74
CA ARG A 43 13.91 -7.61 -9.98
C ARG A 43 14.59 -8.56 -8.99
N ALA A 44 14.23 -8.49 -7.73
CA ALA A 44 14.77 -9.38 -6.71
C ALA A 44 14.37 -10.84 -6.95
N ARG A 45 13.11 -11.10 -7.31
CA ARG A 45 12.63 -12.45 -7.65
C ARG A 45 13.33 -13.03 -8.87
N ALA A 46 13.64 -12.23 -9.88
CA ALA A 46 14.36 -12.68 -11.06
C ALA A 46 15.76 -13.22 -10.68
N ILE A 47 16.48 -12.52 -9.82
CA ILE A 47 17.80 -12.96 -9.32
C ILE A 47 17.69 -14.27 -8.55
N VAL A 48 16.68 -14.40 -7.70
CA VAL A 48 16.42 -15.61 -6.91
C VAL A 48 16.05 -16.79 -7.80
N ARG A 49 15.22 -16.57 -8.81
CA ARG A 49 14.82 -17.61 -9.78
C ARG A 49 15.98 -18.10 -10.63
N ASP A 50 16.88 -17.19 -11.01
CA ASP A 50 18.11 -17.55 -11.72
C ASP A 50 19.11 -18.32 -10.85
N ASN A 51 18.81 -18.49 -9.56
CA ASN A 51 19.61 -19.24 -8.60
C ASN A 51 21.05 -18.76 -8.51
N ARG A 52 21.26 -17.45 -8.51
CA ARG A 52 22.60 -16.84 -8.40
C ARG A 52 22.99 -16.65 -6.94
N VAL A 53 23.57 -17.66 -6.32
CA VAL A 53 24.05 -17.57 -4.94
C VAL A 53 25.10 -16.47 -4.75
N GLN A 54 25.84 -16.11 -5.80
CA GLN A 54 26.83 -15.03 -5.76
C GLN A 54 26.21 -13.65 -5.54
N ALA A 55 24.91 -13.51 -5.81
CA ALA A 55 24.17 -12.26 -5.61
C ALA A 55 23.67 -12.08 -4.15
N ILE A 56 23.98 -13.03 -3.26
CA ILE A 56 23.48 -13.04 -1.87
C ILE A 56 23.75 -11.72 -1.13
N GLY A 57 24.93 -11.12 -1.36
CA GLY A 57 25.29 -9.84 -0.75
C GLY A 57 24.46 -8.64 -1.21
N LEU A 58 23.78 -8.75 -2.34
CA LEU A 58 22.91 -7.68 -2.85
C LEU A 58 21.57 -7.61 -2.12
N PHE A 59 21.13 -8.72 -1.51
CA PHE A 59 19.78 -8.82 -0.94
C PHE A 59 19.61 -8.02 0.34
N GLU A 60 20.66 -7.81 1.13
CA GLU A 60 20.59 -6.94 2.30
C GLU A 60 20.22 -5.50 1.90
N VAL A 61 20.90 -4.95 0.90
CA VAL A 61 20.62 -3.61 0.36
C VAL A 61 19.24 -3.55 -0.28
N LYS A 62 18.85 -4.57 -1.02
CA LYS A 62 17.52 -4.64 -1.66
C LYS A 62 16.39 -4.71 -0.62
N ARG A 63 16.55 -5.50 0.44
CA ARG A 63 15.59 -5.54 1.55
C ARG A 63 15.48 -4.19 2.25
N PHE A 64 16.60 -3.54 2.53
CA PHE A 64 16.62 -2.22 3.15
C PHE A 64 15.88 -1.17 2.30
N ARG A 65 16.13 -1.14 1.01
CA ARG A 65 15.45 -0.23 0.09
C ARG A 65 13.94 -0.50 0.03
N LEU A 66 13.56 -1.76 -0.01
CA LEU A 66 12.15 -2.16 -0.03
C LEU A 66 11.46 -1.82 1.29
N CYS A 67 12.12 -2.03 2.43
CA CYS A 67 11.62 -1.61 3.74
C CYS A 67 11.36 -0.11 3.80
N ASN A 68 12.29 0.69 3.33
CA ASN A 68 12.14 2.14 3.28
C ASN A 68 10.99 2.56 2.38
N HIS A 69 10.84 1.91 1.25
CA HIS A 69 9.75 2.18 0.32
C HIS A 69 8.39 1.86 0.94
N PHE A 70 8.24 0.71 1.57
CA PHE A 70 7.01 0.33 2.27
C PHE A 70 6.70 1.24 3.46
N SER A 71 7.72 1.68 4.20
CA SER A 71 7.54 2.65 5.29
C SER A 71 7.00 3.97 4.81
N ARG A 72 7.53 4.50 3.70
CA ARG A 72 7.03 5.73 3.07
C ARG A 72 5.60 5.57 2.57
N TYR A 73 5.31 4.44 1.93
CA TYR A 73 3.97 4.14 1.45
C TYR A 73 2.97 4.03 2.60
N ARG A 74 3.33 3.38 3.69
CA ARG A 74 2.51 3.30 4.90
C ARG A 74 2.20 4.67 5.49
N ILE A 75 3.21 5.50 5.67
CA ILE A 75 3.04 6.88 6.18
C ILE A 75 2.09 7.68 5.28
N PHE A 76 2.30 7.61 3.99
CA PHE A 76 1.42 8.26 3.00
C PHE A 76 -0.04 7.81 3.16
N LYS A 77 -0.30 6.50 3.19
CA LYS A 77 -1.66 5.96 3.32
C LYS A 77 -2.33 6.39 4.63
N HIS A 78 -1.61 6.28 5.73
CA HIS A 78 -2.17 6.60 7.05
C HIS A 78 -2.48 8.09 7.19
N ILE A 79 -1.56 8.95 6.82
CA ILE A 79 -1.70 10.41 7.01
C ILE A 79 -2.60 11.02 5.96
N GLN A 80 -2.44 10.65 4.68
CA GLN A 80 -3.13 11.31 3.58
C GLN A 80 -4.50 10.70 3.27
N ILE A 81 -4.77 9.48 3.71
CA ILE A 81 -6.00 8.77 3.35
C ILE A 81 -6.73 8.23 4.59
N PHE A 82 -6.20 7.24 5.28
CA PHE A 82 -6.94 6.49 6.30
C PHE A 82 -7.34 7.36 7.49
N ASN A 83 -6.44 8.15 8.03
CA ASN A 83 -6.72 8.98 9.20
C ASN A 83 -7.77 10.05 8.90
N LEU A 84 -7.74 10.64 7.71
CA LEU A 84 -8.74 11.62 7.29
C LEU A 84 -10.13 10.99 7.17
N VAL A 85 -10.23 9.80 6.58
CA VAL A 85 -11.48 9.05 6.49
C VAL A 85 -12.00 8.66 7.88
N ILE A 86 -11.14 8.18 8.75
CA ILE A 86 -11.51 7.78 10.11
C ILE A 86 -12.02 8.97 10.92
N GLN A 87 -11.45 10.16 10.72
CA GLN A 87 -11.82 11.36 11.48
C GLN A 87 -13.07 12.05 10.92
N HIS A 88 -13.28 12.06 9.62
CA HIS A 88 -14.21 12.98 8.97
C HIS A 88 -15.25 12.34 8.05
N ALA A 89 -15.10 11.08 7.66
CA ALA A 89 -16.02 10.43 6.73
C ALA A 89 -17.23 9.81 7.44
N PRO A 90 -18.29 9.45 6.69
CA PRO A 90 -19.43 8.71 7.23
C PRO A 90 -19.03 7.37 7.87
N ALA A 91 -19.87 6.87 8.79
CA ALA A 91 -19.60 5.66 9.56
C ALA A 91 -19.22 4.44 8.71
N SER A 92 -19.86 4.23 7.56
CA SER A 92 -19.56 3.13 6.64
C SER A 92 -18.14 3.19 6.08
N SER A 93 -17.68 4.37 5.68
CA SER A 93 -16.31 4.59 5.20
C SER A 93 -15.28 4.48 6.32
N LYS A 94 -15.61 4.95 7.53
CA LYS A 94 -14.75 4.83 8.71
C LYS A 94 -14.43 3.37 9.03
N VAL A 95 -15.42 2.49 8.98
CA VAL A 95 -15.24 1.05 9.21
C VAL A 95 -14.26 0.46 8.21
N VAL A 96 -14.42 0.78 6.93
CA VAL A 96 -13.52 0.31 5.86
C VAL A 96 -12.09 0.82 6.07
N ALA A 97 -11.92 2.11 6.35
CA ALA A 97 -10.60 2.70 6.56
C ALA A 97 -9.89 2.13 7.79
N LYS A 98 -10.60 1.90 8.89
CA LYS A 98 -10.06 1.23 10.08
C LYS A 98 -9.58 -0.18 9.78
N ALA A 99 -10.37 -0.97 9.05
CA ALA A 99 -10.00 -2.32 8.64
C ALA A 99 -8.75 -2.30 7.74
N MET A 100 -8.70 -1.40 6.77
CA MET A 100 -7.54 -1.23 5.89
C MET A 100 -6.28 -0.83 6.65
N LYS A 101 -6.42 0.06 7.64
CA LYS A 101 -5.31 0.49 8.49
C LYS A 101 -4.74 -0.67 9.31
N ILE A 102 -5.61 -1.48 9.94
CA ILE A 102 -5.21 -2.67 10.70
C ILE A 102 -4.49 -3.67 9.78
N TYR A 103 -5.05 -3.95 8.62
CA TYR A 103 -4.44 -4.84 7.63
C TYR A 103 -3.07 -4.35 7.16
N CYS A 104 -2.92 -3.05 6.93
CA CYS A 104 -1.65 -2.44 6.58
C CYS A 104 -0.58 -2.64 7.66
N ILE A 105 -0.95 -2.51 8.93
CA ILE A 105 -0.07 -2.74 10.08
C ILE A 105 0.35 -4.21 10.15
N GLU A 106 -0.59 -5.13 10.01
CA GLU A 106 -0.32 -6.59 10.03
C GLU A 106 0.61 -7.01 8.88
N LEU A 107 0.42 -6.44 7.70
CA LEU A 107 1.27 -6.68 6.54
C LEU A 107 2.70 -6.17 6.78
N GLY A 108 2.83 -4.99 7.38
CA GLY A 108 4.10 -4.41 7.80
C GLY A 108 4.83 -5.30 8.81
N ASP A 109 4.12 -5.84 9.79
CA ASP A 109 4.68 -6.76 10.78
C ASP A 109 5.17 -8.07 10.14
N THR A 110 4.41 -8.60 9.19
CA THR A 110 4.80 -9.80 8.43
C THR A 110 6.10 -9.56 7.66
N PHE A 111 6.21 -8.42 6.99
CA PHE A 111 7.41 -8.06 6.25
C PHE A 111 8.61 -7.80 7.18
N SER A 112 8.38 -7.17 8.33
CA SER A 112 9.42 -6.96 9.35
C SER A 112 9.95 -8.28 9.90
N ARG A 113 9.09 -9.27 10.15
CA ARG A 113 9.54 -10.61 10.56
C ARG A 113 10.38 -11.28 9.50
N TYR A 114 10.01 -11.14 8.24
CA TYR A 114 10.80 -11.63 7.11
C TYR A 114 12.19 -10.98 7.06
N THR A 115 12.27 -9.66 7.14
CA THR A 115 13.56 -8.94 7.10
C THR A 115 14.44 -9.29 8.28
N ASN A 116 13.88 -9.40 9.48
CA ASN A 116 14.60 -9.77 10.68
C ASN A 116 15.15 -11.21 10.63
N ARG A 117 14.40 -12.12 10.04
CA ARG A 117 14.79 -13.54 9.87
C ARG A 117 16.06 -13.70 9.04
N TRP A 118 16.26 -12.81 8.07
CA TRP A 118 17.36 -12.89 7.11
C TRP A 118 18.47 -11.86 7.33
N ILE A 119 18.54 -11.27 8.52
CA ILE A 119 19.71 -10.48 8.92
C ILE A 119 20.93 -11.41 8.94
N GLY A 120 22.03 -10.99 8.30
CA GLY A 120 23.23 -11.79 8.22
C GLY A 120 23.12 -13.02 7.34
N LEU A 121 22.33 -12.95 6.29
CA LEU A 121 22.15 -14.01 5.29
C LEU A 121 23.48 -14.54 4.76
N LYS A 122 23.67 -15.86 4.86
CA LYS A 122 24.88 -16.57 4.42
C LYS A 122 24.57 -17.55 3.29
N SER A 123 25.63 -18.04 2.63
CA SER A 123 25.49 -18.95 1.48
C SER A 123 24.76 -20.26 1.79
N ASN A 124 24.91 -20.79 3.01
CA ASN A 124 24.20 -22.00 3.43
C ASN A 124 22.72 -21.78 3.73
N ASP A 125 22.27 -20.54 3.86
CA ASP A 125 20.86 -20.18 4.04
C ASP A 125 20.13 -20.03 2.69
N TRP A 126 20.85 -20.08 1.57
CA TRP A 126 20.36 -19.65 0.27
C TRP A 126 19.10 -20.36 -0.20
N THR A 127 19.02 -21.68 -0.02
CA THR A 127 17.84 -22.45 -0.44
C THR A 127 16.59 -22.06 0.34
N ASP A 128 16.71 -21.94 1.66
CA ASP A 128 15.60 -21.56 2.53
C ASP A 128 15.20 -20.09 2.30
N TYR A 129 16.19 -19.23 2.10
CA TYR A 129 15.96 -17.83 1.77
C TYR A 129 15.18 -17.68 0.46
N ARG A 130 15.54 -18.41 -0.58
CA ARG A 130 14.85 -18.37 -1.88
C ARG A 130 13.37 -18.70 -1.74
N GLN A 131 13.05 -19.76 -1.04
CA GLN A 131 11.66 -20.16 -0.81
C GLN A 131 10.87 -19.08 -0.05
N ASP A 132 11.42 -18.62 1.06
CA ASP A 132 10.76 -17.63 1.90
C ASP A 132 10.61 -16.28 1.18
N MET A 133 11.61 -15.86 0.44
CA MET A 133 11.60 -14.63 -0.36
C MET A 133 10.53 -14.68 -1.45
N LEU A 134 10.43 -15.78 -2.18
CA LEU A 134 9.42 -15.94 -3.22
C LEU A 134 8.01 -15.91 -2.64
N LEU A 135 7.76 -16.67 -1.58
CA LEU A 135 6.46 -16.71 -0.91
C LEU A 135 6.08 -15.35 -0.33
N THR A 136 7.00 -14.72 0.39
CA THR A 136 6.74 -13.43 1.05
C THR A 136 6.48 -12.33 0.04
N THR A 137 7.28 -12.22 -1.01
CA THR A 137 7.10 -11.17 -2.02
C THR A 137 5.86 -11.40 -2.89
N GLU A 138 5.49 -12.64 -3.17
CA GLU A 138 4.23 -12.96 -3.86
C GLU A 138 3.01 -12.54 -3.03
N MET A 139 3.03 -12.86 -1.74
CA MET A 139 1.97 -12.46 -0.80
C MET A 139 1.89 -10.93 -0.68
N MET A 140 3.02 -10.26 -0.54
CA MET A 140 3.09 -8.80 -0.48
C MET A 140 2.53 -8.16 -1.74
N GLN A 141 2.92 -8.66 -2.91
CA GLN A 141 2.45 -8.17 -4.21
C GLN A 141 0.92 -8.30 -4.35
N ALA A 142 0.37 -9.45 -4.01
CA ALA A 142 -1.07 -9.68 -4.05
C ALA A 142 -1.82 -8.74 -3.10
N SER A 143 -1.27 -8.53 -1.91
CA SER A 143 -1.85 -7.68 -0.88
C SER A 143 -1.87 -6.21 -1.29
N ILE A 144 -0.78 -5.66 -1.81
CA ILE A 144 -0.74 -4.27 -2.24
C ILE A 144 -1.57 -4.02 -3.51
N ASN A 145 -1.68 -5.01 -4.40
CA ASN A 145 -2.55 -4.92 -5.57
C ASN A 145 -4.04 -4.91 -5.18
N ALA A 146 -4.42 -5.68 -4.18
CA ALA A 146 -5.78 -5.64 -3.63
C ALA A 146 -6.05 -4.31 -2.91
N GLU A 147 -5.10 -3.84 -2.14
CA GLU A 147 -5.21 -2.58 -1.39
C GLU A 147 -5.39 -1.37 -2.31
N ILE A 148 -4.67 -1.30 -3.43
CA ILE A 148 -4.80 -0.15 -4.34
C ILE A 148 -6.20 -0.03 -4.94
N ARG A 149 -6.85 -1.16 -5.21
CA ARG A 149 -8.26 -1.17 -5.66
C ARG A 149 -9.19 -0.65 -4.59
N ALA A 150 -8.97 -1.07 -3.34
CA ALA A 150 -9.75 -0.62 -2.20
C ALA A 150 -9.53 0.87 -1.90
N ILE A 151 -8.30 1.36 -2.02
CA ILE A 151 -7.97 2.78 -1.87
C ILE A 151 -8.73 3.63 -2.89
N ARG A 152 -8.75 3.23 -4.15
CA ARG A 152 -9.49 3.96 -5.19
C ARG A 152 -10.98 4.07 -4.86
N GLN A 153 -11.60 2.98 -4.42
CA GLN A 153 -12.98 2.97 -3.99
C GLN A 153 -13.21 3.87 -2.78
N LEU A 154 -12.34 3.80 -1.79
CA LEU A 154 -12.42 4.63 -0.59
C LEU A 154 -12.32 6.12 -0.91
N LEU A 155 -11.42 6.52 -1.82
CA LEU A 155 -11.27 7.90 -2.28
C LEU A 155 -12.54 8.40 -2.99
N MET A 156 -13.20 7.57 -3.78
CA MET A 156 -14.44 7.93 -4.48
C MET A 156 -15.61 8.05 -3.52
N ILE A 157 -15.85 7.06 -2.69
CA ILE A 157 -17.02 6.99 -1.81
C ILE A 157 -16.93 8.07 -0.73
N SER A 158 -15.77 8.23 -0.08
CA SER A 158 -15.58 9.16 1.02
C SER A 158 -15.69 10.63 0.61
N SER A 159 -15.46 10.94 -0.67
CA SER A 159 -15.59 12.32 -1.18
C SER A 159 -17.04 12.74 -1.48
N LEU A 160 -17.95 11.77 -1.63
CA LEU A 160 -19.37 12.04 -1.94
C LEU A 160 -20.19 12.43 -0.70
N TYR A 161 -19.75 12.00 0.49
CA TYR A 161 -20.47 12.12 1.75
C TYR A 161 -19.57 12.68 2.86
N ALA A 162 -19.01 13.86 2.65
CA ALA A 162 -18.34 14.57 3.75
C ALA A 162 -19.40 15.10 4.73
N ASP A 163 -19.39 14.60 5.97
CA ASP A 163 -20.23 15.14 7.08
C ASP A 163 -19.74 16.51 7.53
#